data_dcb716481139cc2da6af502cbd2e0d41
#
_entry.id   dcb716481139cc2da6af502cbd2e0d41
#
_cell.length_a   1.000
_cell.length_b   1.000
_cell.length_c   1.000
_cell.angle_alpha   90.00
_cell.angle_beta   90.00
_cell.angle_gamma   90.00
#
_symmetry.space_group_name_H-M   'P 1'
#
loop_
_entity.id
_entity.type
_entity.pdbx_description
1 polymer ?
#
loop_
_entity_poly.entity_id
_entity_poly.type
_entity_poly.pdbx_seq_one_letter_code
_entity_poly.pdbx_strand_id
1 'polypeptide(L)'
;MKLQKYKRDSEVSYALGATLVAELLKTQPRAIKRVFLRPTEKQGSQLKQIINKLKTRGIEIIESTKAFNILGAKDNCLLVAEFRKKCLYEPQSDVLRMPGQKNIILVNPSDSGNLGTIVRSAAAFGFKEISIITPAVDPYDPKVIRASMGAIFHLLVSVQNEPVIYPEECNNFFAFILDKNAKSLDDIDPISCKHKDLTLIFGNEAAGLPKNFCTKYGATPVFIKQSANVDSLNLGVAASIAMHHFKDDLF
;
A
#
# COMPACT_ATOMS: atom_id res chain seq x y z
N MET A 1 22.38 -6.31 -17.11
CA MET A 1 21.46 -7.34 -16.57
C MET A 1 20.24 -7.43 -17.48
N LYS A 2 19.84 -8.65 -17.89
CA LYS A 2 18.75 -8.85 -18.87
C LYS A 2 17.40 -8.51 -18.21
N LEU A 3 16.54 -7.73 -18.86
CA LEU A 3 15.19 -7.44 -18.40
C LEU A 3 14.38 -8.74 -18.31
N GLN A 4 13.66 -8.94 -17.20
CA GLN A 4 12.82 -10.12 -16.95
C GLN A 4 11.42 -9.69 -16.49
N LYS A 5 10.44 -10.57 -16.72
CA LYS A 5 9.11 -10.40 -16.09
C LYS A 5 9.27 -10.32 -14.58
N TYR A 6 8.36 -9.59 -13.94
CA TYR A 6 8.29 -9.55 -12.48
C TYR A 6 8.18 -10.96 -11.88
N LYS A 7 8.94 -11.20 -10.83
CA LYS A 7 8.85 -12.37 -9.96
C LYS A 7 8.89 -11.88 -8.50
N ARG A 8 8.15 -12.55 -7.62
CA ARG A 8 8.06 -12.19 -6.20
C ARG A 8 9.45 -12.08 -5.54
N ASP A 9 10.33 -13.02 -5.81
CA ASP A 9 11.67 -13.09 -5.21
C ASP A 9 12.68 -12.18 -5.92
N SER A 10 12.24 -11.40 -6.92
CA SER A 10 13.11 -10.44 -7.58
C SER A 10 13.42 -9.26 -6.66
N GLU A 11 14.69 -8.81 -6.67
CA GLU A 11 15.11 -7.58 -5.99
C GLU A 11 14.49 -6.31 -6.59
N VAL A 12 13.95 -6.42 -7.81
CA VAL A 12 13.37 -5.29 -8.53
C VAL A 12 11.89 -5.50 -8.80
N SER A 13 11.18 -4.39 -8.95
CA SER A 13 9.83 -4.35 -9.46
C SER A 13 9.67 -3.24 -10.50
N TYR A 14 8.45 -3.06 -11.02
CA TYR A 14 8.16 -2.19 -12.16
C TYR A 14 6.95 -1.29 -11.90
N ALA A 15 7.14 0.00 -12.12
CA ALA A 15 6.05 0.98 -12.18
C ALA A 15 5.66 1.20 -13.64
N LEU A 16 4.49 0.68 -14.04
CA LEU A 16 4.01 0.64 -15.42
C LEU A 16 3.08 1.83 -15.72
N GLY A 17 3.57 2.85 -16.38
CA GLY A 17 2.82 4.04 -16.79
C GLY A 17 3.41 5.35 -16.29
N ALA A 18 3.17 6.42 -17.05
CA ALA A 18 3.75 7.74 -16.76
C ALA A 18 3.38 8.28 -15.37
N THR A 19 2.14 8.11 -14.94
CA THR A 19 1.68 8.52 -13.61
C THR A 19 2.44 7.81 -12.50
N LEU A 20 2.59 6.48 -12.59
CA LEU A 20 3.30 5.69 -11.58
C LEU A 20 4.80 6.02 -11.54
N VAL A 21 5.40 6.24 -12.71
CA VAL A 21 6.80 6.69 -12.80
C VAL A 21 6.97 8.08 -12.19
N ALA A 22 6.01 9.00 -12.40
CA ALA A 22 6.03 10.33 -11.81
C ALA A 22 5.93 10.28 -10.27
N GLU A 23 5.03 9.46 -9.73
CA GLU A 23 4.90 9.29 -8.27
C GLU A 23 6.17 8.68 -7.66
N LEU A 24 6.72 7.62 -8.25
CA LEU A 24 7.97 7.03 -7.80
C LEU A 24 9.14 8.03 -7.87
N LEU A 25 9.23 8.82 -8.95
CA LEU A 25 10.25 9.85 -9.12
C LEU A 25 10.13 10.99 -8.09
N LYS A 26 8.91 11.31 -7.68
CA LYS A 26 8.62 12.34 -6.67
C LYS A 26 9.01 11.89 -5.26
N THR A 27 8.68 10.67 -4.91
CA THR A 27 8.79 10.15 -3.53
C THR A 27 10.08 9.39 -3.28
N GLN A 28 10.47 8.49 -4.19
CA GLN A 28 11.57 7.53 -4.02
C GLN A 28 12.55 7.52 -5.23
N PRO A 29 13.09 8.67 -5.64
CA PRO A 29 13.94 8.74 -6.85
C PRO A 29 15.19 7.85 -6.79
N ARG A 30 15.74 7.62 -5.58
CA ARG A 30 16.92 6.77 -5.37
C ARG A 30 16.65 5.28 -5.59
N ALA A 31 15.38 4.87 -5.49
CA ALA A 31 14.98 3.49 -5.77
C ALA A 31 15.00 3.18 -7.27
N ILE A 32 14.83 4.19 -8.13
CA ILE A 32 14.79 4.01 -9.59
C ILE A 32 16.15 3.56 -10.10
N LYS A 33 16.17 2.43 -10.79
CA LYS A 33 17.37 1.88 -11.39
C LYS A 33 17.55 2.38 -12.82
N ARG A 34 16.49 2.35 -13.61
CA ARG A 34 16.41 2.84 -14.99
C ARG A 34 14.97 2.96 -15.43
N VAL A 35 14.73 3.69 -16.51
CA VAL A 35 13.40 3.88 -17.09
C VAL A 35 13.41 3.44 -18.54
N PHE A 36 12.37 2.72 -18.95
CA PHE A 36 12.13 2.38 -20.35
C PHE A 36 11.13 3.36 -20.94
N LEU A 37 11.44 3.89 -22.10
CA LEU A 37 10.59 4.75 -22.90
C LEU A 37 10.13 3.99 -24.16
N ARG A 38 8.84 3.94 -24.41
CA ARG A 38 8.32 3.43 -25.69
C ARG A 38 8.58 4.49 -26.77
N PRO A 39 9.24 4.13 -27.88
CA PRO A 39 9.39 5.04 -28.99
C PRO A 39 8.02 5.55 -29.48
N THR A 40 7.84 6.85 -29.57
CA THR A 40 6.61 7.48 -30.05
C THR A 40 6.92 8.83 -30.65
N GLU A 41 6.26 9.15 -31.77
CA GLU A 41 6.36 10.45 -32.43
C GLU A 41 5.64 11.56 -31.65
N LYS A 42 4.56 11.20 -30.92
CA LYS A 42 3.72 12.14 -30.18
C LYS A 42 4.00 12.05 -28.67
N GLN A 43 4.88 12.90 -28.18
CA GLN A 43 5.11 13.06 -26.74
C GLN A 43 4.31 14.25 -26.21
N GLY A 44 3.27 13.99 -25.41
CA GLY A 44 2.52 15.03 -24.70
C GLY A 44 3.38 15.83 -23.72
N SER A 45 2.94 17.02 -23.34
CA SER A 45 3.67 17.91 -22.43
C SER A 45 4.05 17.28 -21.10
N GLN A 46 3.15 16.52 -20.50
CA GLN A 46 3.38 15.81 -19.24
C GLN A 46 4.50 14.77 -19.36
N LEU A 47 4.52 13.99 -20.43
CA LEU A 47 5.57 13.00 -20.68
C LEU A 47 6.94 13.67 -20.81
N LYS A 48 7.01 14.78 -21.57
CA LYS A 48 8.24 15.57 -21.72
C LYS A 48 8.76 16.10 -20.39
N GLN A 49 7.87 16.59 -19.50
CA GLN A 49 8.26 17.04 -18.17
C GLN A 49 8.85 15.91 -17.31
N ILE A 50 8.25 14.73 -17.34
CA ILE A 50 8.77 13.56 -16.59
C ILE A 50 10.16 13.17 -17.14
N ILE A 51 10.32 13.08 -18.47
CA ILE A 51 11.59 12.76 -19.10
C ILE A 51 12.68 13.78 -18.72
N ASN A 52 12.37 15.08 -18.75
CA ASN A 52 13.32 16.11 -18.32
C ASN A 52 13.74 15.94 -16.84
N LYS A 53 12.78 15.68 -15.94
CA LYS A 53 13.08 15.43 -14.53
C LYS A 53 13.93 14.17 -14.32
N LEU A 54 13.74 13.12 -15.11
CA LEU A 54 14.57 11.92 -15.08
C LEU A 54 16.02 12.23 -15.52
N LYS A 55 16.16 12.97 -16.63
CA LYS A 55 17.47 13.39 -17.15
C LYS A 55 18.26 14.27 -16.18
N THR A 56 17.60 15.27 -15.56
CA THR A 56 18.25 16.16 -14.57
C THR A 56 18.71 15.42 -13.31
N ARG A 57 18.14 14.26 -13.01
CA ARG A 57 18.55 13.40 -11.90
C ARG A 57 19.55 12.29 -12.31
N GLY A 58 20.00 12.29 -13.56
CA GLY A 58 20.95 11.30 -14.07
C GLY A 58 20.39 9.88 -14.16
N ILE A 59 19.06 9.73 -14.22
CA ILE A 59 18.41 8.42 -14.32
C ILE A 59 18.49 7.96 -15.78
N GLU A 60 19.01 6.75 -16.00
CA GLU A 60 19.15 6.14 -17.32
C GLU A 60 17.77 5.94 -17.97
N ILE A 61 17.62 6.42 -19.22
CA ILE A 61 16.41 6.23 -20.04
C ILE A 61 16.78 5.41 -21.26
N ILE A 62 16.12 4.25 -21.43
CA ILE A 62 16.35 3.30 -22.52
C ILE A 62 15.13 3.25 -23.42
N GLU A 63 15.27 3.62 -24.69
CA GLU A 63 14.21 3.43 -25.68
C GLU A 63 14.12 1.96 -26.08
N SER A 64 12.94 1.33 -25.89
CA SER A 64 12.78 -0.09 -26.19
C SER A 64 11.31 -0.51 -26.24
N THR A 65 10.78 -0.85 -27.37
CA THR A 65 9.47 -1.52 -27.50
C THR A 65 9.47 -2.92 -26.88
N LYS A 66 10.59 -3.63 -27.00
CA LYS A 66 10.76 -5.00 -26.47
C LYS A 66 10.56 -5.06 -24.95
N ALA A 67 10.97 -4.02 -24.21
CA ALA A 67 10.80 -3.97 -22.77
C ALA A 67 9.32 -4.03 -22.35
N PHE A 68 8.45 -3.30 -23.05
CA PHE A 68 7.02 -3.27 -22.78
C PHE A 68 6.34 -4.61 -23.06
N ASN A 69 6.75 -5.31 -24.12
CA ASN A 69 6.23 -6.64 -24.44
C ASN A 69 6.64 -7.68 -23.38
N ILE A 70 7.89 -7.66 -22.93
CA ILE A 70 8.38 -8.56 -21.87
C ILE A 70 7.61 -8.34 -20.57
N LEU A 71 7.31 -7.08 -20.22
CA LEU A 71 6.62 -6.72 -18.98
C LEU A 71 5.10 -6.81 -19.08
N GLY A 72 4.55 -7.12 -20.25
CA GLY A 72 3.10 -7.21 -20.48
C GLY A 72 2.40 -5.85 -20.29
N ALA A 73 3.09 -4.76 -20.59
CA ALA A 73 2.54 -3.43 -20.51
C ALA A 73 1.56 -3.15 -21.66
N LYS A 74 0.44 -2.48 -21.35
CA LYS A 74 -0.57 -2.11 -22.37
C LYS A 74 0.05 -1.18 -23.44
N ASP A 75 -0.56 -1.12 -24.62
CA ASP A 75 -0.03 -0.33 -25.75
C ASP A 75 0.02 1.19 -25.47
N ASN A 76 -0.88 1.69 -24.65
CA ASN A 76 -0.88 3.08 -24.21
C ASN A 76 0.13 3.40 -23.08
N CYS A 77 0.87 2.41 -22.60
CA CYS A 77 1.93 2.60 -21.61
C CYS A 77 3.18 3.10 -22.33
N LEU A 78 3.61 4.33 -22.05
CA LEU A 78 4.76 4.97 -22.67
C LEU A 78 6.02 4.97 -21.81
N LEU A 79 5.89 4.83 -20.49
CA LEU A 79 7.00 4.77 -19.53
C LEU A 79 6.86 3.57 -18.61
N VAL A 80 7.99 2.96 -18.29
CA VAL A 80 8.12 1.95 -17.25
C VAL A 80 9.38 2.21 -16.45
N ALA A 81 9.29 2.34 -15.14
CA ALA A 81 10.45 2.39 -14.26
C ALA A 81 10.74 1.02 -13.65
N GLU A 82 11.97 0.56 -13.78
CA GLU A 82 12.53 -0.54 -12.98
C GLU A 82 13.12 0.06 -11.70
N PHE A 83 12.71 -0.44 -10.54
CA PHE A 83 13.17 0.07 -9.24
C PHE A 83 13.53 -1.06 -8.27
N ARG A 84 14.41 -0.76 -7.31
CA ARG A 84 14.84 -1.70 -6.27
C ARG A 84 13.84 -1.73 -5.13
N LYS A 85 13.28 -2.90 -4.82
CA LYS A 85 12.33 -3.07 -3.70
C LYS A 85 12.97 -2.77 -2.36
N LYS A 86 14.21 -3.22 -2.13
CA LYS A 86 14.94 -3.03 -0.88
C LYS A 86 15.04 -1.56 -0.45
N CYS A 87 15.21 -0.65 -1.41
CA CYS A 87 15.25 0.80 -1.10
C CYS A 87 13.92 1.37 -0.59
N LEU A 88 12.82 0.61 -0.70
CA LEU A 88 11.51 0.98 -0.17
C LEU A 88 11.23 0.30 1.18
N TYR A 89 11.95 -0.78 1.48
CA TYR A 89 11.80 -1.55 2.72
C TYR A 89 12.72 -1.11 3.84
N GLU A 90 13.80 -0.36 3.54
CA GLU A 90 14.66 0.09 4.62
C GLU A 90 13.83 1.00 5.53
N PRO A 91 13.43 0.54 6.75
CA PRO A 91 13.13 1.48 7.78
C PRO A 91 14.40 2.30 7.89
N GLN A 92 14.32 3.61 7.65
CA GLN A 92 15.36 4.46 8.15
C GLN A 92 15.43 4.11 9.64
N SER A 93 16.54 3.55 10.05
CA SER A 93 16.77 2.85 11.31
C SER A 93 16.45 3.65 12.57
N ASP A 94 15.95 4.85 12.44
CA ASP A 94 15.60 5.80 13.47
C ASP A 94 14.29 6.55 13.17
N VAL A 95 13.35 5.97 12.44
CA VAL A 95 11.98 6.47 12.49
C VAL A 95 11.44 6.08 13.87
N LEU A 96 11.85 6.85 14.87
CA LEU A 96 11.15 6.95 16.14
C LEU A 96 9.66 7.02 15.78
N ARG A 97 8.89 6.04 16.22
CA ARG A 97 7.43 6.11 16.09
C ARG A 97 7.02 7.43 16.73
N MET A 98 6.60 8.35 15.89
CA MET A 98 6.08 9.62 16.39
C MET A 98 4.74 9.35 17.04
N PRO A 99 4.48 9.84 18.26
CA PRO A 99 3.16 9.72 18.88
C PRO A 99 2.04 10.20 17.94
N GLY A 100 0.92 9.51 17.91
CA GLY A 100 -0.22 9.84 17.05
C GLY A 100 -0.14 9.26 15.64
N GLN A 101 0.71 8.26 15.40
CA GLN A 101 0.77 7.57 14.11
C GLN A 101 -0.42 6.62 13.89
N LYS A 102 -0.92 6.63 12.66
CA LYS A 102 -1.99 5.75 12.19
C LYS A 102 -1.43 4.65 11.31
N ASN A 103 -1.64 3.41 11.71
CA ASN A 103 -1.09 2.22 11.10
C ASN A 103 -2.17 1.24 10.70
N ILE A 104 -1.86 0.36 9.76
CA ILE A 104 -2.71 -0.74 9.33
C ILE A 104 -1.92 -2.04 9.43
N ILE A 105 -2.56 -3.08 9.96
CA ILE A 105 -2.06 -4.44 9.89
C ILE A 105 -3.02 -5.26 9.02
N LEU A 106 -2.48 -5.89 8.00
CA LEU A 106 -3.20 -6.81 7.13
C LEU A 106 -2.71 -8.23 7.36
N VAL A 107 -3.58 -9.11 7.82
CA VAL A 107 -3.24 -10.51 8.08
C VAL A 107 -3.63 -11.36 6.88
N ASN A 108 -2.64 -11.91 6.20
CA ASN A 108 -2.77 -12.78 5.03
C ASN A 108 -3.61 -12.20 3.88
N PRO A 109 -3.44 -10.93 3.43
CA PRO A 109 -4.18 -10.40 2.30
C PRO A 109 -3.81 -11.17 1.02
N SER A 110 -4.81 -11.63 0.26
CA SER A 110 -4.62 -12.52 -0.88
C SER A 110 -4.91 -11.88 -2.24
N ASP A 111 -5.67 -10.80 -2.28
CA ASP A 111 -6.05 -10.11 -3.51
C ASP A 111 -5.28 -8.81 -3.75
N SER A 112 -4.66 -8.69 -4.94
CA SER A 112 -3.86 -7.52 -5.33
C SER A 112 -4.68 -6.23 -5.47
N GLY A 113 -5.96 -6.34 -5.86
CA GLY A 113 -6.87 -5.21 -6.02
C GLY A 113 -7.29 -4.66 -4.66
N ASN A 114 -7.63 -5.55 -3.71
CA ASN A 114 -7.93 -5.18 -2.33
C ASN A 114 -6.74 -4.48 -1.68
N LEU A 115 -5.54 -5.09 -1.76
CA LEU A 115 -4.34 -4.48 -1.21
C LEU A 115 -4.07 -3.11 -1.84
N GLY A 116 -4.18 -2.99 -3.16
CA GLY A 116 -4.01 -1.70 -3.85
C GLY A 116 -5.03 -0.64 -3.41
N THR A 117 -6.29 -1.03 -3.22
CA THR A 117 -7.36 -0.16 -2.70
C THR A 117 -7.06 0.31 -1.29
N ILE A 118 -6.66 -0.61 -0.40
CA ILE A 118 -6.29 -0.31 0.99
C ILE A 118 -5.11 0.67 1.03
N VAL A 119 -4.05 0.40 0.27
CA VAL A 119 -2.87 1.27 0.15
C VAL A 119 -3.27 2.68 -0.30
N ARG A 120 -4.14 2.79 -1.30
CA ARG A 120 -4.61 4.09 -1.79
C ARG A 120 -5.43 4.84 -0.76
N SER A 121 -6.33 4.15 -0.07
CA SER A 121 -7.15 4.73 1.00
C SER A 121 -6.30 5.13 2.21
N ALA A 122 -5.31 4.32 2.58
CA ALA A 122 -4.38 4.64 3.66
C ALA A 122 -3.64 5.96 3.39
N ALA A 123 -3.06 6.11 2.21
CA ALA A 123 -2.41 7.37 1.83
C ALA A 123 -3.38 8.55 1.82
N ALA A 124 -4.64 8.35 1.35
CA ALA A 124 -5.66 9.39 1.28
C ALA A 124 -6.15 9.84 2.66
N PHE A 125 -6.18 8.95 3.66
CA PHE A 125 -6.71 9.23 5.00
C PHE A 125 -5.62 9.46 6.06
N GLY A 126 -4.36 9.69 5.64
CA GLY A 126 -3.28 10.10 6.52
C GLY A 126 -2.60 8.97 7.29
N PHE A 127 -2.90 7.70 6.98
CA PHE A 127 -2.17 6.56 7.52
C PHE A 127 -0.75 6.55 6.94
N LYS A 128 0.23 6.15 7.74
CA LYS A 128 1.65 6.24 7.37
C LYS A 128 2.31 4.90 7.12
N GLU A 129 1.82 3.86 7.77
CA GLU A 129 2.41 2.53 7.73
C GLU A 129 1.39 1.44 7.46
N ILE A 130 1.80 0.45 6.68
CA ILE A 130 1.06 -0.80 6.46
C ILE A 130 1.99 -1.97 6.75
N SER A 131 1.63 -2.77 7.74
CA SER A 131 2.28 -4.04 8.04
C SER A 131 1.50 -5.19 7.43
N ILE A 132 2.15 -6.00 6.62
CA ILE A 132 1.54 -7.14 5.91
C ILE A 132 2.08 -8.42 6.53
N ILE A 133 1.17 -9.25 7.06
CA ILE A 133 1.51 -10.53 7.66
C ILE A 133 1.36 -11.64 6.62
N THR A 134 2.42 -12.41 6.43
CA THR A 134 2.47 -13.52 5.46
C THR A 134 1.70 -14.75 5.96
N PRO A 135 1.22 -15.65 5.03
CA PRO A 135 1.34 -15.56 3.56
C PRO A 135 0.48 -14.43 2.99
N ALA A 136 0.99 -13.68 2.02
CA ALA A 136 0.31 -12.51 1.49
C ALA A 136 0.68 -12.26 0.02
N VAL A 137 -0.09 -11.46 -0.70
CA VAL A 137 0.32 -10.91 -1.99
C VAL A 137 1.52 -9.95 -1.79
N ASP A 138 2.46 -9.94 -2.76
CA ASP A 138 3.59 -9.02 -2.69
C ASP A 138 3.11 -7.57 -2.90
N PRO A 139 3.33 -6.65 -1.94
CA PRO A 139 2.94 -5.26 -2.08
C PRO A 139 3.58 -4.55 -3.28
N TYR A 140 4.74 -5.03 -3.72
CA TYR A 140 5.42 -4.48 -4.88
C TYR A 140 5.19 -5.25 -6.18
N ASP A 141 4.18 -6.14 -6.22
CA ASP A 141 3.67 -6.65 -7.50
C ASP A 141 3.19 -5.47 -8.36
N PRO A 142 3.57 -5.39 -9.65
CA PRO A 142 3.09 -4.34 -10.56
C PRO A 142 1.56 -4.19 -10.61
N LYS A 143 0.80 -5.24 -10.28
CA LYS A 143 -0.66 -5.18 -10.16
C LYS A 143 -1.09 -4.35 -8.96
N VAL A 144 -0.45 -4.53 -7.79
CA VAL A 144 -0.72 -3.75 -6.56
C VAL A 144 -0.31 -2.29 -6.76
N ILE A 145 0.88 -2.04 -7.32
CA ILE A 145 1.37 -0.69 -7.62
C ILE A 145 0.38 0.04 -8.53
N ARG A 146 -0.15 -0.65 -9.55
CA ARG A 146 -1.15 -0.07 -10.45
C ARG A 146 -2.49 0.15 -9.76
N ALA A 147 -2.97 -0.81 -8.96
CA ALA A 147 -4.24 -0.70 -8.24
C ALA A 147 -4.21 0.45 -7.21
N SER A 148 -3.07 0.66 -6.56
CA SER A 148 -2.86 1.78 -5.63
C SER A 148 -2.62 3.13 -6.33
N MET A 149 -2.53 3.16 -7.67
CA MET A 149 -2.15 4.36 -8.45
C MET A 149 -0.83 5.00 -8.00
N GLY A 150 0.10 4.18 -7.48
CA GLY A 150 1.40 4.63 -6.97
C GLY A 150 1.38 5.16 -5.54
N ALA A 151 0.24 5.15 -4.85
CA ALA A 151 0.14 5.58 -3.45
C ALA A 151 1.07 4.79 -2.52
N ILE A 152 1.42 3.55 -2.90
CA ILE A 152 2.36 2.71 -2.16
C ILE A 152 3.73 3.37 -1.93
N PHE A 153 4.16 4.25 -2.81
CA PHE A 153 5.44 4.96 -2.70
C PHE A 153 5.44 6.08 -1.64
N HIS A 154 4.28 6.39 -1.06
CA HIS A 154 4.10 7.39 0.00
C HIS A 154 4.01 6.77 1.40
N LEU A 155 3.96 5.46 1.51
CA LEU A 155 3.76 4.73 2.76
C LEU A 155 5.00 3.91 3.13
N LEU A 156 5.17 3.70 4.42
CA LEU A 156 6.06 2.66 4.92
C LEU A 156 5.31 1.32 4.82
N VAL A 157 5.88 0.37 4.09
CA VAL A 157 5.28 -0.96 3.93
C VAL A 157 6.25 -2.00 4.43
N SER A 158 5.85 -2.74 5.46
CA SER A 158 6.62 -3.86 6.01
C SER A 158 5.93 -5.18 5.70
N VAL A 159 6.72 -6.24 5.50
CA VAL A 159 6.23 -7.61 5.31
C VAL A 159 6.86 -8.49 6.36
N GLN A 160 6.03 -9.16 7.16
CA GLN A 160 6.46 -9.89 8.36
C GLN A 160 5.73 -11.24 8.45
N ASN A 161 6.26 -12.16 9.25
CA ASN A 161 5.62 -13.45 9.50
C ASN A 161 4.60 -13.37 10.64
N GLU A 162 4.82 -12.47 11.60
CA GLU A 162 3.93 -12.21 12.73
C GLU A 162 3.77 -10.71 12.96
N PRO A 163 2.65 -10.27 13.53
CA PRO A 163 2.46 -8.88 13.92
C PRO A 163 3.49 -8.48 14.99
N VAL A 164 4.19 -7.38 14.75
CA VAL A 164 4.97 -6.71 15.80
C VAL A 164 4.04 -5.70 16.45
N ILE A 165 3.69 -5.96 17.70
CA ILE A 165 2.77 -5.16 18.48
C ILE A 165 3.51 -4.63 19.69
N TYR A 166 3.37 -3.35 19.94
CA TYR A 166 3.90 -2.68 21.13
C TYR A 166 2.71 -2.31 22.04
N PRO A 167 2.25 -3.25 22.92
CA PRO A 167 1.02 -3.07 23.70
C PRO A 167 1.07 -1.85 24.64
N GLU A 168 2.25 -1.48 25.10
CA GLU A 168 2.46 -0.41 26.07
C GLU A 168 2.34 0.98 25.43
N GLU A 169 2.44 1.08 24.10
CA GLU A 169 2.43 2.32 23.36
C GLU A 169 1.14 2.55 22.54
N CYS A 170 0.37 1.48 22.25
CA CYS A 170 -0.83 1.54 21.42
C CYS A 170 -2.11 1.58 22.26
N ASN A 171 -2.66 2.78 22.44
CA ASN A 171 -3.93 2.96 23.16
C ASN A 171 -5.18 2.59 22.33
N ASN A 172 -5.08 2.49 20.98
CA ASN A 172 -6.21 2.24 20.09
C ASN A 172 -5.85 1.15 19.07
N PHE A 173 -6.14 -0.09 19.43
CA PHE A 173 -5.82 -1.28 18.67
C PHE A 173 -7.11 -2.02 18.31
N PHE A 174 -7.63 -1.79 17.10
CA PHE A 174 -8.94 -2.26 16.66
C PHE A 174 -8.83 -3.36 15.63
N ALA A 175 -9.38 -4.53 15.91
CA ALA A 175 -9.45 -5.68 15.01
C ALA A 175 -10.84 -5.80 14.40
N PHE A 176 -10.94 -5.64 13.08
CA PHE A 176 -12.21 -5.70 12.35
C PHE A 176 -12.62 -7.14 12.09
N ILE A 177 -13.77 -7.53 12.64
CA ILE A 177 -14.31 -8.90 12.58
C ILE A 177 -15.79 -8.89 12.19
N LEU A 178 -16.32 -10.04 11.76
CA LEU A 178 -17.73 -10.22 11.40
C LEU A 178 -18.57 -10.74 12.57
N ASP A 179 -18.37 -10.19 13.77
CA ASP A 179 -19.14 -10.55 14.95
C ASP A 179 -19.99 -9.36 15.41
N LYS A 180 -21.32 -9.50 15.32
CA LYS A 180 -22.29 -8.47 15.73
C LYS A 180 -22.28 -8.18 17.24
N ASN A 181 -21.68 -9.06 18.05
CA ASN A 181 -21.51 -8.84 19.50
C ASN A 181 -20.27 -7.99 19.81
N ALA A 182 -19.40 -7.75 18.84
CA ALA A 182 -18.28 -6.84 18.99
C ALA A 182 -18.77 -5.37 19.04
N LYS A 183 -17.88 -4.46 19.41
CA LYS A 183 -18.19 -3.03 19.44
C LYS A 183 -18.43 -2.52 18.02
N SER A 184 -19.50 -1.77 17.79
CA SER A 184 -19.72 -1.15 16.49
C SER A 184 -18.71 -0.03 16.23
N LEU A 185 -18.24 0.10 14.98
CA LEU A 185 -17.43 1.23 14.57
C LEU A 185 -18.11 2.58 14.85
N ASP A 186 -19.44 2.65 14.66
CA ASP A 186 -20.22 3.87 14.91
C ASP A 186 -20.22 4.30 16.39
N ASP A 187 -19.96 3.36 17.32
CA ASP A 187 -19.90 3.61 18.76
C ASP A 187 -18.50 4.01 19.25
N ILE A 188 -17.55 4.16 18.35
CA ILE A 188 -16.19 4.61 18.65
C ILE A 188 -16.06 6.07 18.25
N ASP A 189 -15.85 6.94 19.23
CA ASP A 189 -15.55 8.33 18.96
C ASP A 189 -14.15 8.51 18.34
N PRO A 190 -14.06 8.93 17.07
CA PRO A 190 -12.76 9.13 16.42
C PRO A 190 -11.92 10.24 17.08
N ILE A 191 -12.56 11.21 17.73
CA ILE A 191 -11.87 12.31 18.43
C ILE A 191 -11.07 11.77 19.61
N SER A 192 -11.58 10.74 20.30
CA SER A 192 -10.89 10.09 21.41
C SER A 192 -9.57 9.44 21.01
N CYS A 193 -9.42 9.12 19.71
CA CYS A 193 -8.21 8.52 19.11
C CYS A 193 -7.29 9.57 18.48
N LYS A 194 -7.71 10.84 18.41
CA LYS A 194 -6.93 11.90 17.78
C LYS A 194 -5.63 12.15 18.55
N HIS A 195 -4.53 12.29 17.83
CA HIS A 195 -3.17 12.45 18.40
C HIS A 195 -2.66 11.27 19.26
N LYS A 196 -3.33 10.11 19.19
CA LYS A 196 -2.88 8.87 19.82
C LYS A 196 -2.53 7.87 18.74
N ASP A 197 -1.68 6.92 19.09
CA ASP A 197 -1.38 5.81 18.20
C ASP A 197 -2.65 5.01 17.92
N LEU A 198 -2.89 4.75 16.66
CA LEU A 198 -4.04 4.01 16.16
C LEU A 198 -3.57 2.90 15.23
N THR A 199 -4.01 1.69 15.48
CA THR A 199 -3.78 0.58 14.57
C THR A 199 -5.08 -0.12 14.22
N LEU A 200 -5.38 -0.19 12.93
CA LEU A 200 -6.52 -0.90 12.38
C LEU A 200 -6.05 -2.24 11.80
N ILE A 201 -6.72 -3.32 12.18
CA ILE A 201 -6.32 -4.68 11.82
C ILE A 201 -7.43 -5.34 11.02
N PHE A 202 -7.04 -5.92 9.88
CA PHE A 202 -7.95 -6.64 8.99
C PHE A 202 -7.39 -8.01 8.67
N GLY A 203 -8.27 -9.00 8.59
CA GLY A 203 -7.94 -10.37 8.25
C GLY A 203 -7.99 -10.67 6.75
N ASN A 204 -7.77 -11.94 6.43
CA ASN A 204 -7.92 -12.47 5.08
C ASN A 204 -9.36 -12.34 4.58
N GLU A 205 -9.55 -12.19 3.27
CA GLU A 205 -10.85 -11.99 2.63
C GLU A 205 -11.83 -13.14 2.89
N ALA A 206 -11.36 -14.36 2.98
CA ALA A 206 -12.19 -15.55 3.18
C ALA A 206 -12.16 -16.06 4.63
N ALA A 207 -10.97 -16.15 5.23
CA ALA A 207 -10.78 -16.74 6.55
C ALA A 207 -10.94 -15.73 7.71
N GLY A 208 -10.92 -14.42 7.42
CA GLY A 208 -10.91 -13.38 8.44
C GLY A 208 -9.63 -13.38 9.29
N LEU A 209 -9.73 -12.95 10.53
CA LEU A 209 -8.68 -13.04 11.55
C LEU A 209 -8.72 -14.40 12.27
N PRO A 210 -7.57 -14.91 12.74
CA PRO A 210 -7.56 -16.09 13.63
C PRO A 210 -8.45 -15.87 14.86
N LYS A 211 -9.18 -16.91 15.30
CA LYS A 211 -10.16 -16.81 16.39
C LYS A 211 -9.61 -16.23 17.70
N ASN A 212 -8.34 -16.50 18.01
CA ASN A 212 -7.67 -16.00 19.21
C ASN A 212 -6.88 -14.70 18.99
N PHE A 213 -7.02 -14.07 17.82
CA PHE A 213 -6.20 -12.89 17.47
C PHE A 213 -6.39 -11.76 18.48
N CYS A 214 -7.62 -11.39 18.77
CA CYS A 214 -7.93 -10.28 19.69
C CYS A 214 -7.37 -10.55 21.10
N THR A 215 -7.55 -11.75 21.63
CA THR A 215 -7.04 -12.12 22.96
C THR A 215 -5.52 -12.26 22.98
N LYS A 216 -4.91 -12.82 21.93
CA LYS A 216 -3.45 -12.98 21.83
C LYS A 216 -2.72 -11.62 21.80
N TYR A 217 -3.30 -10.64 21.13
CA TYR A 217 -2.64 -9.37 20.89
C TYR A 217 -3.28 -8.17 21.59
N GLY A 218 -4.30 -8.38 22.44
CA GLY A 218 -4.97 -7.31 23.17
C GLY A 218 -5.78 -6.35 22.30
N ALA A 219 -6.19 -6.79 21.10
CA ALA A 219 -6.94 -5.95 20.17
C ALA A 219 -8.42 -5.90 20.55
N THR A 220 -9.02 -4.72 20.49
CA THR A 220 -10.46 -4.55 20.66
C THR A 220 -11.19 -5.01 19.39
N PRO A 221 -12.10 -6.01 19.49
CA PRO A 221 -12.88 -6.43 18.34
C PRO A 221 -13.91 -5.37 17.95
N VAL A 222 -13.96 -5.05 16.67
CA VAL A 222 -14.85 -4.04 16.09
C VAL A 222 -15.56 -4.61 14.87
N PHE A 223 -16.82 -4.25 14.66
CA PHE A 223 -17.54 -4.57 13.44
C PHE A 223 -18.10 -3.32 12.76
N ILE A 224 -18.27 -3.42 11.44
CA ILE A 224 -18.94 -2.39 10.63
C ILE A 224 -20.39 -2.82 10.43
N LYS A 225 -21.34 -1.99 10.86
CA LYS A 225 -22.78 -2.26 10.65
C LYS A 225 -23.07 -2.38 9.16
N GLN A 226 -23.76 -3.44 8.79
CA GLN A 226 -24.16 -3.72 7.42
C GLN A 226 -25.52 -4.41 7.38
N SER A 227 -26.19 -4.33 6.23
CA SER A 227 -27.46 -5.04 6.02
C SER A 227 -27.27 -6.55 6.06
N ALA A 228 -28.29 -7.26 6.53
CA ALA A 228 -28.32 -8.72 6.52
C ALA A 228 -28.42 -9.32 5.09
N ASN A 229 -28.55 -8.50 4.07
CA ASN A 229 -28.63 -8.95 2.67
C ASN A 229 -27.27 -9.37 2.09
N VAL A 230 -26.18 -9.10 2.81
CA VAL A 230 -24.81 -9.50 2.42
C VAL A 230 -24.09 -10.11 3.61
N ASP A 231 -23.27 -11.12 3.35
CA ASP A 231 -22.51 -11.80 4.40
C ASP A 231 -21.35 -10.95 4.93
N SER A 232 -20.68 -10.21 4.04
CA SER A 232 -19.55 -9.35 4.38
C SER A 232 -19.33 -8.26 3.34
N LEU A 233 -18.67 -7.18 3.75
CA LEU A 233 -18.11 -6.20 2.83
C LEU A 233 -16.80 -6.71 2.21
N ASN A 234 -16.51 -6.27 1.00
CA ASN A 234 -15.19 -6.45 0.43
C ASN A 234 -14.13 -5.85 1.35
N LEU A 235 -12.98 -6.53 1.50
CA LEU A 235 -11.91 -6.14 2.42
C LEU A 235 -11.42 -4.70 2.17
N GLY A 236 -11.19 -4.32 0.90
CA GLY A 236 -10.75 -2.96 0.54
C GLY A 236 -11.79 -1.90 0.90
N VAL A 237 -13.09 -2.23 0.77
CA VAL A 237 -14.20 -1.33 1.16
C VAL A 237 -14.28 -1.21 2.68
N ALA A 238 -14.26 -2.32 3.42
CA ALA A 238 -14.31 -2.31 4.89
C ALA A 238 -13.15 -1.50 5.48
N ALA A 239 -11.94 -1.75 5.00
CA ALA A 239 -10.76 -1.00 5.42
C ALA A 239 -10.87 0.49 5.10
N SER A 240 -11.40 0.85 3.92
CA SER A 240 -11.58 2.25 3.53
C SER A 240 -12.61 2.99 4.40
N ILE A 241 -13.70 2.33 4.78
CA ILE A 241 -14.71 2.87 5.70
C ILE A 241 -14.08 3.13 7.07
N ALA A 242 -13.37 2.14 7.62
CA ALA A 242 -12.70 2.28 8.91
C ALA A 242 -11.66 3.41 8.90
N MET A 243 -10.82 3.47 7.88
CA MET A 243 -9.84 4.56 7.74
C MET A 243 -10.48 5.92 7.61
N HIS A 244 -11.61 6.02 6.87
CA HIS A 244 -12.35 7.27 6.74
C HIS A 244 -12.94 7.72 8.08
N HIS A 245 -13.41 6.79 8.92
CA HIS A 245 -13.93 7.10 10.27
C HIS A 245 -12.86 7.77 11.14
N PHE A 246 -11.62 7.29 11.07
CA PHE A 246 -10.49 7.78 11.86
C PHE A 246 -9.58 8.77 11.13
N LYS A 247 -9.99 9.32 9.99
CA LYS A 247 -9.17 10.30 9.25
C LYS A 247 -8.87 11.53 10.09
N ASP A 248 -7.72 12.18 9.81
CA ASP A 248 -7.45 13.51 10.34
C ASP A 248 -8.25 14.57 9.57
N ASP A 249 -8.41 15.74 10.17
CA ASP A 249 -8.91 16.94 9.47
C ASP A 249 -7.79 17.37 8.49
N LEU A 250 -7.83 16.81 7.27
CA LEU A 250 -6.76 16.97 6.28
C LEU A 250 -6.89 18.24 5.42
N PHE A 251 -7.94 19.06 5.66
CA PHE A 251 -8.24 20.27 4.89
C PHE A 251 -8.70 21.40 5.81
#